data_e0dc40ae1707ad9ac1f407ca356d7905
#
_entry.id   e0dc40ae1707ad9ac1f407ca356d7905
#
_cell.length_a   1.000
_cell.length_b   1.000
_cell.length_c   1.000
_cell.angle_alpha   90.00
_cell.angle_beta   90.00
_cell.angle_gamma   90.00
#
_symmetry.space_group_name_H-M   'P 1'
#
loop_
_entity.id
_entity.type
_entity.pdbx_description
1 polymer ?
#
loop_
_entity_poly.entity_id
_entity_poly.type
_entity_poly.pdbx_seq_one_letter_code
_entity_poly.pdbx_strand_id
1 'polypeptide(L)'
;MTKKMNPRFKVWIEKDGEVVFAEGRRLLLETVGELGSLNAAAGKLGMSYRAAWGKIKATEQRLGIKLLESNVGGRGGGGARLTKEAKDLLRRYNRYKTRVKTCVDKEYKAIFRNKTS
;
A
#
# COMPACT_ATOMS: atom_id res chain seq x y z
N MET A 1 -12.95 -3.07 34.26
CA MET A 1 -12.86 -3.29 33.04
C MET A 1 -11.62 -3.83 32.56
N THR A 2 -11.67 -4.79 31.81
CA THR A 2 -10.50 -5.44 31.31
C THR A 2 -10.05 -4.82 30.02
N LYS A 3 -8.80 -4.55 29.92
CA LYS A 3 -8.29 -4.04 28.70
C LYS A 3 -7.86 -5.18 27.84
N LYS A 4 -8.20 -5.08 26.57
CA LYS A 4 -7.79 -6.10 25.65
C LYS A 4 -6.44 -5.78 25.09
N MET A 5 -5.63 -6.78 24.93
CA MET A 5 -4.36 -6.66 24.24
C MET A 5 -4.54 -7.22 22.84
N ASN A 6 -4.01 -6.52 21.87
CA ASN A 6 -4.09 -6.95 20.48
C ASN A 6 -2.72 -6.85 19.83
N PRO A 7 -2.31 -7.87 19.12
CA PRO A 7 -1.01 -7.79 18.43
C PRO A 7 -1.10 -6.84 17.27
N ARG A 8 -0.03 -6.13 17.03
CA ARG A 8 0.07 -5.22 15.89
C ARG A 8 1.35 -5.50 15.16
N PHE A 9 1.37 -5.17 13.90
CA PHE A 9 2.56 -5.38 13.10
C PHE A 9 2.56 -4.42 11.92
N LYS A 10 3.73 -4.26 11.33
CA LYS A 10 3.87 -3.52 10.08
C LYS A 10 4.74 -4.35 9.18
N VAL A 11 4.43 -4.36 7.92
CA VAL A 11 5.23 -5.09 6.97
C VAL A 11 5.46 -4.20 5.75
N TRP A 12 6.71 -4.17 5.28
CA TRP A 12 7.03 -3.44 4.07
C TRP A 12 8.12 -4.20 3.34
N ILE A 13 8.31 -3.86 2.09
CA ILE A 13 9.25 -4.56 1.23
C ILE A 13 10.33 -3.59 0.78
N GLU A 14 11.57 -4.00 0.89
CA GLU A 14 12.73 -3.21 0.48
C GLU A 14 13.51 -3.92 -0.59
N LYS A 15 14.21 -3.15 -1.38
CA LYS A 15 15.16 -3.67 -2.34
C LYS A 15 16.41 -2.84 -2.18
N ASP A 16 17.52 -3.51 -1.88
CA ASP A 16 18.81 -2.83 -1.63
C ASP A 16 18.69 -1.74 -0.57
N GLY A 17 17.93 -2.01 0.48
CA GLY A 17 17.78 -1.09 1.59
C GLY A 17 16.80 0.03 1.37
N GLU A 18 16.16 0.10 0.21
CA GLU A 18 15.21 1.15 -0.10
C GLU A 18 13.80 0.58 -0.15
N VAL A 19 12.86 1.31 0.41
CA VAL A 19 11.47 0.86 0.41
C VAL A 19 10.93 0.83 -1.00
N VAL A 20 10.37 -0.30 -1.41
CA VAL A 20 9.68 -0.38 -2.68
C VAL A 20 8.18 -0.41 -2.49
N PHE A 21 7.71 -0.97 -1.38
CA PHE A 21 6.27 -0.97 -1.12
C PHE A 21 5.99 -1.08 0.36
N ALA A 22 5.00 -0.33 0.79
CA ALA A 22 4.59 -0.28 2.17
C ALA A 22 3.16 0.24 2.19
N GLU A 23 2.60 0.35 3.39
CA GLU A 23 1.20 0.73 3.55
C GLU A 23 0.85 2.06 2.91
N GLY A 24 1.75 3.04 3.02
CA GLY A 24 1.48 4.35 2.41
C GLY A 24 1.34 4.28 0.90
N ARG A 25 2.22 3.52 0.26
CA ARG A 25 2.16 3.38 -1.19
C ARG A 25 0.96 2.54 -1.62
N ARG A 26 0.61 1.54 -0.82
CA ARG A 26 -0.58 0.74 -1.09
C ARG A 26 -1.82 1.64 -1.11
N LEU A 27 -1.96 2.45 -0.07
CA LEU A 27 -3.11 3.33 0.05
C LEU A 27 -3.14 4.35 -1.09
N LEU A 28 -1.98 4.89 -1.44
CA LEU A 28 -1.89 5.85 -2.54
C LEU A 28 -2.36 5.23 -3.85
N LEU A 29 -1.85 4.06 -4.19
CA LEU A 29 -2.24 3.41 -5.43
C LEU A 29 -3.72 3.05 -5.45
N GLU A 30 -4.23 2.52 -4.35
CA GLU A 30 -5.66 2.18 -4.31
C GLU A 30 -6.52 3.42 -4.48
N THR A 31 -6.11 4.52 -3.87
CA THR A 31 -6.86 5.76 -3.98
C THR A 31 -6.82 6.31 -5.41
N VAL A 32 -5.66 6.20 -6.07
CA VAL A 32 -5.58 6.59 -7.48
C VAL A 32 -6.54 5.73 -8.31
N GLY A 33 -6.59 4.43 -8.03
CA GLY A 33 -7.51 3.54 -8.74
C GLY A 33 -8.97 3.95 -8.57
N GLU A 34 -9.32 4.42 -7.38
CA GLU A 34 -10.68 4.85 -7.09
C GLU A 34 -11.02 6.19 -7.73
N LEU A 35 -10.12 7.14 -7.62
CA LEU A 35 -10.40 8.51 -8.02
C LEU A 35 -9.97 8.85 -9.45
N GLY A 36 -9.14 8.01 -10.03
CA GLY A 36 -8.70 8.25 -11.42
C GLY A 36 -7.74 9.40 -11.60
N SER A 37 -7.08 9.83 -10.53
CA SER A 37 -6.20 10.99 -10.58
C SER A 37 -5.21 10.93 -9.43
N LEU A 38 -3.93 11.09 -9.74
CA LEU A 38 -2.91 11.14 -8.72
C LEU A 38 -3.06 12.40 -7.86
N ASN A 39 -3.41 13.51 -8.51
CA ASN A 39 -3.60 14.75 -7.79
C ASN A 39 -4.77 14.65 -6.80
N ALA A 40 -5.87 14.07 -7.25
CA ALA A 40 -7.02 13.88 -6.37
C ALA A 40 -6.70 12.93 -5.22
N ALA A 41 -5.96 11.86 -5.52
CA ALA A 41 -5.57 10.91 -4.49
C ALA A 41 -4.66 11.55 -3.46
N ALA A 42 -3.68 12.32 -3.91
CA ALA A 42 -2.79 13.04 -3.00
C ALA A 42 -3.58 13.96 -2.09
N GLY A 43 -4.52 14.72 -2.67
CA GLY A 43 -5.34 15.61 -1.89
C GLY A 43 -6.16 14.89 -0.83
N LYS A 44 -6.76 13.76 -1.20
CA LYS A 44 -7.55 12.99 -0.26
C LYS A 44 -6.71 12.47 0.89
N LEU A 45 -5.45 12.12 0.61
CA LEU A 45 -4.57 11.55 1.62
C LEU A 45 -3.74 12.60 2.35
N GLY A 46 -3.98 13.87 2.08
CA GLY A 46 -3.29 14.94 2.79
C GLY A 46 -1.83 15.09 2.44
N MET A 47 -1.45 14.75 1.22
CA MET A 47 -0.06 14.89 0.81
C MET A 47 0.01 15.73 -0.46
N SER A 48 1.17 16.33 -0.70
CA SER A 48 1.34 17.13 -1.90
C SER A 48 1.41 16.23 -3.12
N TYR A 49 1.05 16.79 -4.27
CA TYR A 49 1.17 16.06 -5.52
C TYR A 49 2.61 15.62 -5.74
N ARG A 50 3.55 16.52 -5.45
CA ARG A 50 4.97 16.23 -5.64
C ARG A 50 5.42 15.04 -4.79
N ALA A 51 4.96 14.98 -3.54
CA ALA A 51 5.32 13.87 -2.67
C ALA A 51 4.73 12.55 -3.18
N ALA A 52 3.47 12.60 -3.61
CA ALA A 52 2.81 11.42 -4.14
C ALA A 52 3.54 10.92 -5.40
N TRP A 53 3.84 11.86 -6.30
CA TRP A 53 4.53 11.54 -7.55
C TRP A 53 5.90 10.92 -7.26
N GLY A 54 6.62 11.49 -6.29
CA GLY A 54 7.94 10.98 -5.92
C GLY A 54 7.89 9.54 -5.42
N LYS A 55 6.88 9.20 -4.61
CA LYS A 55 6.74 7.84 -4.12
C LYS A 55 6.46 6.87 -5.24
N ILE A 56 5.60 7.25 -6.16
CA ILE A 56 5.27 6.40 -7.30
C ILE A 56 6.52 6.19 -8.17
N LYS A 57 7.22 7.28 -8.48
CA LYS A 57 8.41 7.17 -9.32
C LYS A 57 9.52 6.36 -8.68
N ALA A 58 9.71 6.52 -7.37
CA ALA A 58 10.74 5.76 -6.68
C ALA A 58 10.47 4.25 -6.79
N THR A 59 9.22 3.84 -6.56
CA THR A 59 8.87 2.44 -6.66
C THR A 59 9.02 1.94 -8.09
N GLU A 60 8.57 2.73 -9.06
CA GLU A 60 8.71 2.37 -10.46
C GLU A 60 10.17 2.12 -10.83
N GLN A 61 11.04 3.02 -10.40
CA GLN A 61 12.46 2.87 -10.71
C GLN A 61 13.08 1.66 -10.03
N ARG A 62 12.75 1.45 -8.77
CA ARG A 62 13.35 0.36 -8.01
C ARG A 62 12.88 -1.00 -8.49
N LEU A 63 11.65 -1.10 -8.93
CA LEU A 63 11.11 -2.37 -9.42
C LEU A 63 11.20 -2.53 -10.93
N GLY A 64 11.49 -1.46 -11.64
CA GLY A 64 11.59 -1.53 -13.10
C GLY A 64 10.25 -1.75 -13.77
N ILE A 65 9.18 -1.24 -13.19
CA ILE A 65 7.84 -1.38 -13.76
C ILE A 65 7.13 -0.04 -13.73
N LYS A 66 6.09 0.07 -14.55
CA LYS A 66 5.22 1.23 -14.52
C LYS A 66 4.05 0.94 -13.60
N LEU A 67 3.69 1.91 -12.79
CA LEU A 67 2.55 1.74 -11.90
C LEU A 67 1.33 2.52 -12.38
N LEU A 68 1.55 3.65 -13.03
CA LEU A 68 0.46 4.49 -13.51
C LEU A 68 0.63 4.74 -14.99
N GLU A 69 -0.51 4.88 -15.69
CA GLU A 69 -0.49 5.31 -17.06
C GLU A 69 -1.52 6.42 -17.22
N SER A 70 -1.26 7.29 -18.19
CA SER A 70 -2.13 8.41 -18.43
C SER A 70 -3.48 7.95 -18.90
N ASN A 71 -4.51 8.59 -18.40
CA ASN A 71 -5.85 8.33 -18.86
C ASN A 71 -6.18 9.38 -19.91
N VAL A 72 -5.69 9.14 -21.09
CA VAL A 72 -5.80 10.08 -22.18
C VAL A 72 -7.23 10.24 -22.65
N GLY A 73 -7.61 11.46 -23.00
CA GLY A 73 -8.93 11.69 -23.51
C GLY A 73 -9.95 12.04 -22.46
N GLY A 74 -9.55 12.06 -21.21
CA GLY A 74 -10.45 12.43 -20.17
C GLY A 74 -10.67 13.91 -20.18
N ARG A 75 -11.82 14.33 -19.74
CA ARG A 75 -12.11 15.69 -19.63
C ARG A 75 -11.25 16.29 -18.57
N GLY A 76 -10.73 17.42 -18.75
CA GLY A 76 -9.84 18.04 -17.80
C GLY A 76 -8.43 17.51 -17.86
N GLY A 77 -8.15 16.58 -18.67
CA GLY A 77 -6.84 16.07 -18.89
C GLY A 77 -6.09 15.61 -17.69
N GLY A 78 -5.35 14.96 -17.36
CA GLY A 78 -4.59 14.66 -16.18
C GLY A 78 -5.06 13.46 -15.40
N GLY A 79 -5.86 12.63 -15.98
CA GLY A 79 -6.26 11.41 -15.34
C GLY A 79 -5.14 10.38 -15.32
N ALA A 80 -5.26 9.43 -14.42
CA ALA A 80 -4.31 8.34 -14.31
C ALA A 80 -5.04 7.07 -13.92
N ARG A 81 -4.52 5.95 -14.37
CA ARG A 81 -5.08 4.67 -13.97
C ARG A 81 -3.96 3.72 -13.66
N LEU A 82 -4.27 2.69 -12.91
CA LEU A 82 -3.28 1.69 -12.51
C LEU A 82 -2.94 0.79 -13.68
N THR A 83 -1.67 0.47 -13.82
CA THR A 83 -1.26 -0.51 -14.81
C THR A 83 -1.61 -1.90 -14.30
N LYS A 84 -1.51 -2.87 -15.17
CA LYS A 84 -1.67 -4.25 -14.80
C LYS A 84 -0.66 -4.63 -13.72
N GLU A 85 0.57 -4.14 -13.86
CA GLU A 85 1.64 -4.41 -12.90
C GLU A 85 1.29 -3.82 -11.53
N ALA A 86 0.70 -2.63 -11.50
CA ALA A 86 0.31 -2.04 -10.23
C ALA A 86 -0.79 -2.85 -9.56
N LYS A 87 -1.76 -3.30 -10.34
CA LYS A 87 -2.84 -4.11 -9.79
C LYS A 87 -2.31 -5.42 -9.23
N ASP A 88 -1.36 -6.01 -9.94
CA ASP A 88 -0.75 -7.26 -9.48
C ASP A 88 0.03 -7.04 -8.20
N LEU A 89 0.80 -5.96 -8.12
CA LEU A 89 1.56 -5.63 -6.94
C LEU A 89 0.64 -5.43 -5.73
N LEU A 90 -0.46 -4.71 -5.92
CA LEU A 90 -1.43 -4.50 -4.86
C LEU A 90 -2.01 -5.82 -4.37
N ARG A 91 -2.41 -6.67 -5.31
CA ARG A 91 -3.00 -7.95 -4.95
C ARG A 91 -2.03 -8.81 -4.15
N ARG A 92 -0.78 -8.84 -4.57
CA ARG A 92 0.24 -9.63 -3.91
C ARG A 92 0.59 -9.07 -2.54
N TYR A 93 0.72 -7.77 -2.43
CA TYR A 93 1.04 -7.15 -1.15
C TYR A 93 -0.09 -7.37 -0.15
N ASN A 94 -1.33 -7.19 -0.58
CA ASN A 94 -2.47 -7.39 0.31
C ASN A 94 -2.58 -8.83 0.76
N ARG A 95 -2.31 -9.77 -0.13
CA ARG A 95 -2.32 -11.18 0.23
C ARG A 95 -1.22 -11.52 1.22
N TYR A 96 -0.03 -11.00 0.98
CA TYR A 96 1.10 -11.20 1.87
C TYR A 96 0.79 -10.65 3.26
N LYS A 97 0.28 -9.45 3.31
CA LYS A 97 -0.06 -8.80 4.56
C LYS A 97 -1.12 -9.59 5.34
N THR A 98 -2.14 -10.09 4.64
CA THR A 98 -3.18 -10.90 5.27
C THR A 98 -2.61 -12.17 5.87
N ARG A 99 -1.71 -12.81 5.15
CA ARG A 99 -1.11 -14.05 5.65
C ARG A 99 -0.22 -13.79 6.86
N VAL A 100 0.52 -12.70 6.84
CA VAL A 100 1.33 -12.33 7.99
C VAL A 100 0.44 -12.06 9.19
N LYS A 101 -0.68 -11.36 8.98
CA LYS A 101 -1.61 -11.09 10.06
C LYS A 101 -2.13 -12.37 10.67
N THR A 102 -2.48 -13.34 9.88
CA THR A 102 -2.96 -14.62 10.39
C THR A 102 -1.90 -15.28 11.26
N CYS A 103 -0.66 -15.23 10.83
CA CYS A 103 0.43 -15.80 11.59
C CYS A 103 0.64 -15.05 12.92
N VAL A 104 0.62 -13.73 12.86
CA VAL A 104 0.78 -12.90 14.07
C VAL A 104 -0.30 -13.23 15.08
N ASP A 105 -1.55 -13.31 14.64
CA ASP A 105 -2.67 -13.59 15.52
C ASP A 105 -2.55 -14.99 16.14
N LYS A 106 -2.16 -15.95 15.33
CA LYS A 106 -2.00 -17.32 15.79
C LYS A 106 -0.92 -17.44 16.85
N GLU A 107 0.24 -16.85 16.58
CA GLU A 107 1.35 -16.91 17.51
C GLU A 107 1.05 -16.15 18.80
N TYR A 108 0.37 -15.03 18.67
CA TYR A 108 -0.01 -14.27 19.84
C TYR A 108 -0.90 -15.10 20.75
N LYS A 109 -1.90 -15.76 20.20
CA LYS A 109 -2.78 -16.59 20.98
C LYS A 109 -2.04 -17.76 21.63
N ALA A 110 -1.13 -18.34 20.91
CA ALA A 110 -0.38 -19.48 21.43
C ALA A 110 0.50 -19.09 22.60
N ILE A 111 1.06 -17.89 22.54
CA ILE A 111 2.04 -17.48 23.55
C ILE A 111 1.43 -16.71 24.73
N PHE A 112 0.45 -15.89 24.46
CA PHE A 112 -0.08 -14.97 25.47
C PHE A 112 -1.45 -15.28 26.00
N ARG A 113 -2.26 -16.01 25.25
CA ARG A 113 -3.60 -16.22 25.73
C ARG A 113 -3.84 -17.44 26.51
N ASN A 114 -3.12 -18.43 26.22
CA ASN A 114 -3.41 -19.63 26.80
C ASN A 114 -3.15 -19.70 28.19
N LYS A 115 -2.52 -19.01 28.74
CA LYS A 115 -2.18 -19.19 29.95
C LYS A 115 -2.85 -18.63 30.86
N THR A 116 -3.20 -18.04 30.78
CA THR A 116 -3.67 -17.44 31.68
C THR A 116 -4.55 -17.91 32.16
N SER A 117 -4.65 -18.44 32.03
CA SER A 117 -5.34 -18.94 32.44
C SER A 117 -5.59 -18.95 33.13
#